data_808cda364af61c5c57e5b707a48bd9ec
#
_entry.id   808cda364af61c5c57e5b707a48bd9ec
#
_cell.length_a   1.000
_cell.length_b   1.000
_cell.length_c   1.000
_cell.angle_alpha   90.00
_cell.angle_beta   90.00
_cell.angle_gamma   90.00
#
_symmetry.space_group_name_H-M   'P 1'
#
loop_
_entity.id
_entity.type
_entity.pdbx_description
1 polymer ?
#
loop_
_entity_poly.entity_id
_entity_poly.type
_entity_poly.pdbx_seq_one_letter_code
_entity_poly.pdbx_strand_id
1 'polypeptide(L)'
;EPALLLPMGFGAILVNLPLSGAVDQIYNGIREIGIVDLLFEKGIANELFPLILFIGIGAMIDFGPLLANPKLMLFGAAAQFGIFFTLSLASLFGFELKDAASIAIIGAADGPTSIFVANFLGTKYIGAIIVAAYSYMALVPIVQPPVIRLITTKKERLIKMPYKNTQVSKLTKILFPIIVTIITGICAPRAVVLVGFLMFGNLIRECGVLNSLSD
;
A
#
# COMPACT_ATOMS: atom_id res chain seq x y z
N GLU A 1 4.15 11.87 -2.00
CA GLU A 1 4.88 12.39 -3.19
C GLU A 1 3.94 13.26 -4.03
N PRO A 2 4.39 14.44 -4.53
CA PRO A 2 3.57 15.30 -5.40
C PRO A 2 3.03 14.56 -6.63
N ALA A 3 3.77 13.56 -7.11
CA ALA A 3 3.39 12.70 -8.22
C ALA A 3 2.07 11.94 -8.00
N LEU A 4 1.68 11.65 -6.76
CA LEU A 4 0.41 10.99 -6.46
C LEU A 4 -0.76 11.98 -6.41
N LEU A 5 -0.52 13.21 -5.96
CA LEU A 5 -1.58 14.22 -5.82
C LEU A 5 -2.01 14.79 -7.17
N LEU A 6 -1.10 14.89 -8.13
CA LEU A 6 -1.39 15.45 -9.45
C LEU A 6 -2.45 14.64 -10.23
N PRO A 7 -2.32 13.29 -10.40
CA PRO A 7 -3.36 12.52 -11.07
C PRO A 7 -4.67 12.47 -10.27
N MET A 8 -4.62 12.49 -8.91
CA MET A 8 -5.82 12.60 -8.09
C MET A 8 -6.56 13.91 -8.35
N GLY A 9 -5.86 15.05 -8.35
CA GLY A 9 -6.46 16.35 -8.63
C GLY A 9 -7.03 16.44 -10.04
N PHE A 10 -6.30 15.91 -11.03
CA PHE A 10 -6.78 15.86 -12.41
C PHE A 10 -8.02 14.97 -12.56
N GLY A 11 -8.02 13.79 -11.92
CA GLY A 11 -9.18 12.90 -11.90
C GLY A 11 -10.39 13.55 -11.25
N ALA A 12 -10.18 14.26 -10.13
CA ALA A 12 -11.26 15.01 -9.47
C ALA A 12 -11.85 16.10 -10.38
N ILE A 13 -11.03 16.79 -11.18
CA ILE A 13 -11.51 17.74 -12.18
C ILE A 13 -12.37 17.01 -13.23
N LEU A 14 -11.88 15.91 -13.80
CA LEU A 14 -12.57 15.17 -14.85
C LEU A 14 -13.96 14.71 -14.41
N VAL A 15 -14.09 14.14 -13.22
CA VAL A 15 -15.38 13.59 -12.76
C VAL A 15 -16.37 14.67 -12.31
N ASN A 16 -15.90 15.89 -12.00
CA ASN A 16 -16.74 17.02 -11.60
C ASN A 16 -17.06 17.98 -12.76
N LEU A 17 -16.52 17.76 -13.96
CA LEU A 17 -16.91 18.56 -15.12
C LEU A 17 -18.34 18.18 -15.58
N PRO A 18 -19.24 19.15 -15.76
CA PRO A 18 -20.58 18.90 -16.26
C PRO A 18 -20.52 18.21 -17.63
N LEU A 19 -21.32 17.19 -17.84
CA LEU A 19 -21.43 16.45 -19.12
C LEU A 19 -20.11 15.80 -19.60
N SER A 20 -19.20 15.50 -18.68
CA SER A 20 -17.85 15.00 -19.03
C SER A 20 -17.86 13.59 -19.63
N GLY A 21 -18.91 12.81 -19.52
CA GLY A 21 -18.90 11.38 -19.89
C GLY A 21 -17.90 10.53 -19.09
N ALA A 22 -17.20 11.13 -18.11
CA ALA A 22 -16.25 10.44 -17.27
C ALA A 22 -16.95 9.55 -16.22
N VAL A 23 -18.10 9.99 -15.75
CA VAL A 23 -18.96 9.29 -14.79
C VAL A 23 -20.27 8.86 -15.46
N ASP A 24 -20.93 7.88 -14.86
CA ASP A 24 -22.22 7.39 -15.33
C ASP A 24 -23.26 8.52 -15.42
N GLN A 25 -23.93 8.58 -16.54
CA GLN A 25 -24.98 9.57 -16.78
C GLN A 25 -26.27 8.87 -17.27
N ILE A 26 -27.42 9.45 -16.94
CA ILE A 26 -28.69 9.01 -17.48
C ILE A 26 -29.13 10.03 -18.53
N TYR A 27 -29.03 9.65 -19.80
CA TYR A 27 -29.46 10.49 -20.91
C TYR A 27 -30.70 9.87 -21.54
N ASN A 28 -31.82 10.60 -21.57
CA ASN A 28 -33.11 10.11 -22.11
C ASN A 28 -33.58 8.77 -21.53
N GLY A 29 -33.30 8.48 -20.26
CA GLY A 29 -33.64 7.21 -19.60
C GLY A 29 -32.69 6.05 -19.92
N ILE A 30 -31.65 6.27 -20.69
CA ILE A 30 -30.59 5.28 -20.98
C ILE A 30 -29.37 5.61 -20.12
N ARG A 31 -28.86 4.60 -19.39
CA ARG A 31 -27.61 4.73 -18.62
C ARG A 31 -26.42 4.67 -19.60
N GLU A 32 -25.72 5.75 -19.73
CA GLU A 32 -24.42 5.80 -20.40
C GLU A 32 -23.34 5.56 -19.36
N ILE A 33 -22.50 4.54 -19.60
CA ILE A 33 -21.45 4.12 -18.66
C ILE A 33 -20.28 5.07 -18.80
N GLY A 34 -19.92 5.77 -17.70
CA GLY A 34 -18.75 6.60 -17.63
C GLY A 34 -17.46 5.77 -17.55
N ILE A 35 -16.44 6.19 -18.30
CA ILE A 35 -15.17 5.43 -18.37
C ILE A 35 -14.46 5.34 -17.01
N VAL A 36 -14.53 6.36 -16.17
CA VAL A 36 -13.93 6.36 -14.84
C VAL A 36 -14.70 5.45 -13.90
N ASP A 37 -16.02 5.45 -13.94
CA ASP A 37 -16.86 4.53 -13.16
C ASP A 37 -16.62 3.08 -13.58
N LEU A 38 -16.50 2.83 -14.90
CA LEU A 38 -16.16 1.50 -15.41
C LEU A 38 -14.80 1.02 -14.88
N LEU A 39 -13.77 1.88 -14.90
CA LEU A 39 -12.45 1.56 -14.38
C LEU A 39 -12.49 1.33 -12.85
N PHE A 40 -13.31 2.10 -12.13
CA PHE A 40 -13.51 1.90 -10.70
C PHE A 40 -14.19 0.54 -10.43
N GLU A 41 -15.31 0.23 -11.10
CA GLU A 41 -16.02 -1.03 -10.89
C GLU A 41 -15.18 -2.26 -11.27
N LYS A 42 -14.50 -2.21 -12.43
CA LYS A 42 -13.76 -3.38 -12.97
C LYS A 42 -12.33 -3.46 -12.47
N GLY A 43 -11.79 -2.40 -11.89
CA GLY A 43 -10.39 -2.36 -11.46
C GLY A 43 -10.23 -2.23 -9.95
N ILE A 44 -10.92 -1.29 -9.32
CA ILE A 44 -10.75 -1.00 -7.90
C ILE A 44 -11.74 -1.79 -7.05
N ALA A 45 -13.03 -1.74 -7.37
CA ALA A 45 -14.07 -2.40 -6.59
C ALA A 45 -13.96 -3.94 -6.60
N ASN A 46 -13.43 -4.52 -7.66
CA ASN A 46 -13.13 -5.96 -7.76
C ASN A 46 -11.69 -6.32 -7.33
N GLU A 47 -10.94 -5.38 -6.74
CA GLU A 47 -9.59 -5.56 -6.18
C GLU A 47 -8.49 -5.86 -7.22
N LEU A 48 -8.79 -5.88 -8.53
CA LEU A 48 -7.83 -6.24 -9.56
C LEU A 48 -6.63 -5.27 -9.61
N PHE A 49 -6.88 -3.96 -9.66
CA PHE A 49 -5.81 -2.95 -9.73
C PHE A 49 -4.92 -2.94 -8.49
N PRO A 50 -5.44 -2.97 -7.25
CA PRO A 50 -4.61 -3.13 -6.06
C PRO A 50 -3.68 -4.34 -6.15
N LEU A 51 -4.17 -5.49 -6.58
CA LEU A 51 -3.35 -6.71 -6.69
C LEU A 51 -2.24 -6.59 -7.75
N ILE A 52 -2.55 -6.02 -8.94
CA ILE A 52 -1.54 -5.78 -9.98
C ILE A 52 -0.47 -4.80 -9.48
N LEU A 53 -0.86 -3.75 -8.75
CA LEU A 53 0.09 -2.81 -8.15
C LEU A 53 1.05 -3.51 -7.19
N PHE A 54 0.59 -4.51 -6.45
CA PHE A 54 1.48 -5.29 -5.57
C PHE A 54 2.56 -6.06 -6.32
N ILE A 55 2.32 -6.53 -7.55
CA ILE A 55 3.37 -7.11 -8.38
C ILE A 55 4.45 -6.07 -8.67
N GLY A 56 4.04 -4.87 -9.11
CA GLY A 56 4.97 -3.76 -9.38
C GLY A 56 5.78 -3.36 -8.14
N ILE A 57 5.10 -3.18 -7.01
CA ILE A 57 5.75 -2.85 -5.73
C ILE A 57 6.73 -3.95 -5.34
N GLY A 58 6.34 -5.22 -5.44
CA GLY A 58 7.21 -6.35 -5.14
C GLY A 58 8.48 -6.39 -6.01
N ALA A 59 8.35 -6.05 -7.29
CA ALA A 59 9.48 -5.96 -8.20
C ALA A 59 10.42 -4.79 -7.85
N MET A 60 9.93 -3.72 -7.25
CA MET A 60 10.74 -2.57 -6.82
C MET A 60 11.47 -2.81 -5.47
N ILE A 61 10.93 -3.66 -4.59
CA ILE A 61 11.49 -3.88 -3.24
C ILE A 61 12.73 -4.76 -3.29
N ASP A 62 13.83 -4.29 -2.70
CA ASP A 62 15.01 -5.10 -2.40
C ASP A 62 14.96 -5.61 -0.96
N PHE A 63 14.69 -6.88 -0.78
CA PHE A 63 14.72 -7.54 0.54
C PHE A 63 16.14 -7.95 1.00
N GLY A 64 17.16 -7.73 0.18
CA GLY A 64 18.56 -8.05 0.53
C GLY A 64 18.99 -7.51 1.88
N PRO A 65 18.80 -6.21 2.19
CA PRO A 65 19.15 -5.64 3.51
C PRO A 65 18.43 -6.31 4.67
N LEU A 66 17.15 -6.67 4.50
CA LEU A 66 16.36 -7.37 5.52
C LEU A 66 16.89 -8.78 5.76
N LEU A 67 17.21 -9.50 4.69
CA LEU A 67 17.78 -10.86 4.76
C LEU A 67 19.18 -10.86 5.36
N ALA A 68 19.97 -9.81 5.09
CA ALA A 68 21.30 -9.63 5.67
C ALA A 68 21.26 -9.30 7.18
N ASN A 69 20.19 -8.63 7.64
CA ASN A 69 20.01 -8.25 9.03
C ASN A 69 18.54 -8.42 9.48
N PRO A 70 18.17 -9.63 9.90
CA PRO A 70 16.78 -9.93 10.31
C PRO A 70 16.26 -9.08 11.48
N LYS A 71 17.14 -8.44 12.27
CA LYS A 71 16.73 -7.52 13.34
C LYS A 71 15.93 -6.32 12.81
N LEU A 72 16.08 -5.98 11.53
CA LEU A 72 15.29 -4.92 10.88
C LEU A 72 13.79 -5.23 10.87
N MET A 73 13.38 -6.50 10.99
CA MET A 73 11.97 -6.90 11.13
C MET A 73 11.30 -6.31 12.37
N LEU A 74 12.08 -5.98 13.43
CA LEU A 74 11.54 -5.33 14.61
C LEU A 74 10.97 -3.94 14.33
N PHE A 75 11.49 -3.23 13.34
CA PHE A 75 10.92 -1.94 12.92
C PHE A 75 9.53 -2.12 12.28
N GLY A 76 9.34 -3.19 11.52
CA GLY A 76 8.03 -3.55 11.00
C GLY A 76 7.02 -3.85 12.12
N ALA A 77 7.45 -4.62 13.13
CA ALA A 77 6.62 -4.88 14.31
C ALA A 77 6.27 -3.58 15.07
N ALA A 78 7.23 -2.66 15.21
CA ALA A 78 6.98 -1.36 15.85
C ALA A 78 5.99 -0.50 15.07
N ALA A 79 6.02 -0.56 13.73
CA ALA A 79 5.07 0.15 12.88
C ALA A 79 3.62 -0.32 13.08
N GLN A 80 3.40 -1.59 13.41
CA GLN A 80 2.07 -2.13 13.69
C GLN A 80 1.40 -1.48 14.92
N PHE A 81 2.19 -0.95 15.85
CA PHE A 81 1.65 -0.25 17.02
C PHE A 81 0.73 0.91 16.60
N GLY A 82 1.11 1.70 15.60
CA GLY A 82 0.30 2.81 15.11
C GLY A 82 -1.05 2.36 14.56
N ILE A 83 -1.08 1.23 13.83
CA ILE A 83 -2.31 0.66 13.27
C ILE A 83 -3.25 0.23 14.40
N PHE A 84 -2.78 -0.57 15.36
CA PHE A 84 -3.60 -1.03 16.47
C PHE A 84 -4.03 0.08 17.42
N PHE A 85 -3.19 1.09 17.63
CA PHE A 85 -3.52 2.27 18.41
C PHE A 85 -4.66 3.06 17.74
N THR A 86 -4.58 3.27 16.43
CA THR A 86 -5.63 3.94 15.64
C THR A 86 -6.94 3.15 15.65
N LEU A 87 -6.85 1.80 15.52
CA LEU A 87 -8.01 0.93 15.63
C LEU A 87 -8.73 1.12 16.98
N SER A 88 -7.95 1.12 18.06
CA SER A 88 -8.49 1.31 19.41
C SER A 88 -9.13 2.68 19.60
N LEU A 89 -8.47 3.73 19.10
CA LEU A 89 -9.03 5.10 19.16
C LEU A 89 -10.31 5.22 18.33
N ALA A 90 -10.32 4.74 17.08
CA ALA A 90 -11.50 4.80 16.23
C ALA A 90 -12.68 4.05 16.85
N SER A 91 -12.44 2.88 17.44
CA SER A 91 -13.47 2.13 18.18
C SER A 91 -13.96 2.92 19.40
N LEU A 92 -13.08 3.62 20.12
CA LEU A 92 -13.46 4.45 21.26
C LEU A 92 -14.33 5.66 20.83
N PHE A 93 -14.10 6.21 19.63
CA PHE A 93 -14.93 7.25 19.04
C PHE A 93 -16.28 6.75 18.49
N GLY A 94 -16.58 5.47 18.64
CA GLY A 94 -17.87 4.88 18.27
C GLY A 94 -17.99 4.43 16.82
N PHE A 95 -16.88 4.32 16.08
CA PHE A 95 -16.92 3.68 14.76
C PHE A 95 -17.16 2.17 14.91
N GLU A 96 -17.93 1.59 13.98
CA GLU A 96 -18.05 0.14 13.87
C GLU A 96 -16.67 -0.50 13.65
N LEU A 97 -16.46 -1.72 14.17
CA LEU A 97 -15.15 -2.37 14.13
C LEU A 97 -14.58 -2.51 12.70
N LYS A 98 -15.44 -2.78 11.70
CA LYS A 98 -15.05 -2.83 10.29
C LYS A 98 -14.57 -1.48 9.75
N ASP A 99 -15.26 -0.41 10.14
CA ASP A 99 -14.90 0.96 9.74
C ASP A 99 -13.61 1.40 10.45
N ALA A 100 -13.51 1.12 11.77
CA ALA A 100 -12.33 1.39 12.57
C ALA A 100 -11.08 0.66 12.04
N ALA A 101 -11.22 -0.60 11.63
CA ALA A 101 -10.13 -1.38 11.03
C ALA A 101 -9.73 -0.83 9.67
N SER A 102 -10.70 -0.43 8.86
CA SER A 102 -10.44 0.20 7.55
C SER A 102 -9.78 1.58 7.66
N ILE A 103 -10.07 2.33 8.71
CA ILE A 103 -9.38 3.60 9.02
C ILE A 103 -7.96 3.31 9.52
N ALA A 104 -7.81 2.33 10.40
CA ALA A 104 -6.53 2.01 11.02
C ALA A 104 -5.47 1.54 10.01
N ILE A 105 -5.88 0.80 8.98
CA ILE A 105 -4.96 0.27 7.97
C ILE A 105 -4.27 1.36 7.14
N ILE A 106 -4.78 2.59 7.13
CA ILE A 106 -4.11 3.75 6.52
C ILE A 106 -2.71 3.92 7.13
N GLY A 107 -2.56 3.59 8.42
CA GLY A 107 -1.27 3.64 9.12
C GLY A 107 -0.20 2.68 8.60
N ALA A 108 -0.56 1.70 7.77
CA ALA A 108 0.39 0.86 7.05
C ALA A 108 1.19 1.64 6.00
N ALA A 109 0.75 2.87 5.66
CA ALA A 109 1.34 3.73 4.63
C ALA A 109 1.42 3.04 3.25
N ASP A 110 0.40 2.25 2.93
CA ASP A 110 0.28 1.50 1.69
C ASP A 110 -1.15 1.68 1.14
N GLY A 111 -1.27 2.47 0.08
CA GLY A 111 -2.54 2.79 -0.58
C GLY A 111 -3.29 1.55 -1.07
N PRO A 112 -2.66 0.67 -1.86
CA PRO A 112 -3.28 -0.56 -2.33
C PRO A 112 -3.81 -1.46 -1.21
N THR A 113 -3.07 -1.65 -0.11
CA THR A 113 -3.54 -2.39 1.07
C THR A 113 -4.78 -1.73 1.69
N SER A 114 -4.80 -0.39 1.76
CA SER A 114 -5.94 0.34 2.32
C SER A 114 -7.20 0.13 1.48
N ILE A 115 -7.09 0.13 0.15
CA ILE A 115 -8.21 -0.16 -0.76
C ILE A 115 -8.68 -1.60 -0.58
N PHE A 116 -7.75 -2.56 -0.61
CA PHE A 116 -8.07 -3.98 -0.47
C PHE A 116 -8.81 -4.26 0.85
N VAL A 117 -8.28 -3.79 1.97
CA VAL A 117 -8.91 -4.01 3.29
C VAL A 117 -10.24 -3.30 3.41
N ALA A 118 -10.37 -2.07 2.90
CA ALA A 118 -11.61 -1.32 2.93
C ALA A 118 -12.73 -2.01 2.11
N ASN A 119 -12.41 -2.53 0.92
CA ASN A 119 -13.31 -3.33 0.11
C ASN A 119 -13.69 -4.64 0.81
N PHE A 120 -12.70 -5.36 1.30
CA PHE A 120 -12.89 -6.66 1.97
C PHE A 120 -13.80 -6.56 3.20
N LEU A 121 -13.66 -5.50 3.99
CA LEU A 121 -14.48 -5.25 5.18
C LEU A 121 -15.84 -4.62 4.85
N GLY A 122 -16.04 -4.15 3.62
CA GLY A 122 -17.27 -3.52 3.18
C GLY A 122 -17.59 -2.24 3.95
N THR A 123 -16.57 -1.40 4.19
CA THR A 123 -16.77 -0.12 4.88
C THR A 123 -17.56 0.86 4.02
N LYS A 124 -18.43 1.65 4.66
CA LYS A 124 -19.14 2.75 3.99
C LYS A 124 -18.25 3.96 3.67
N TYR A 125 -17.04 4.01 4.22
CA TYR A 125 -16.09 5.12 4.08
C TYR A 125 -15.01 4.88 3.03
N ILE A 126 -15.18 3.92 2.12
CA ILE A 126 -14.13 3.51 1.18
C ILE A 126 -13.53 4.69 0.40
N GLY A 127 -14.36 5.60 -0.13
CA GLY A 127 -13.88 6.77 -0.87
C GLY A 127 -13.02 7.70 -0.01
N ALA A 128 -13.47 8.00 1.21
CA ALA A 128 -12.71 8.82 2.15
C ALA A 128 -11.40 8.15 2.57
N ILE A 129 -11.39 6.84 2.78
CA ILE A 129 -10.21 6.06 3.14
C ILE A 129 -9.18 6.08 2.02
N ILE A 130 -9.60 5.89 0.76
CA ILE A 130 -8.71 5.95 -0.41
C ILE A 130 -8.04 7.33 -0.50
N VAL A 131 -8.82 8.40 -0.45
CA VAL A 131 -8.30 9.78 -0.50
C VAL A 131 -7.35 10.05 0.66
N ALA A 132 -7.72 9.65 1.88
CA ALA A 132 -6.88 9.83 3.07
C ALA A 132 -5.57 9.05 2.97
N ALA A 133 -5.60 7.78 2.52
CA ALA A 133 -4.43 6.93 2.39
C ALA A 133 -3.40 7.53 1.42
N TYR A 134 -3.83 7.93 0.22
CA TYR A 134 -2.92 8.50 -0.78
C TYR A 134 -2.45 9.91 -0.39
N SER A 135 -3.32 10.72 0.20
CA SER A 135 -2.92 12.04 0.73
C SER A 135 -1.91 11.92 1.86
N TYR A 136 -2.10 10.94 2.77
CA TYR A 136 -1.16 10.64 3.83
C TYR A 136 0.21 10.25 3.27
N MET A 137 0.26 9.34 2.32
CA MET A 137 1.51 8.93 1.66
C MET A 137 2.24 10.11 1.03
N ALA A 138 1.51 11.04 0.40
CA ALA A 138 2.09 12.24 -0.18
C ALA A 138 2.65 13.21 0.87
N LEU A 139 2.06 13.25 2.08
CA LEU A 139 2.48 14.11 3.18
C LEU A 139 3.64 13.55 4.01
N VAL A 140 3.88 12.23 3.99
CA VAL A 140 4.94 11.59 4.79
C VAL A 140 6.31 12.25 4.61
N PRO A 141 6.81 12.55 3.39
CA PRO A 141 8.11 13.21 3.22
C PRO A 141 8.19 14.62 3.82
N ILE A 142 7.05 15.26 4.04
CA ILE A 142 6.96 16.61 4.63
C ILE A 142 6.94 16.53 6.15
N VAL A 143 6.16 15.58 6.69
CA VAL A 143 5.93 15.43 8.15
C VAL A 143 7.09 14.70 8.83
N GLN A 144 7.68 13.71 8.17
CA GLN A 144 8.73 12.88 8.76
C GLN A 144 9.97 13.66 9.23
N PRO A 145 10.58 14.59 8.46
CA PRO A 145 11.78 15.31 8.90
C PRO A 145 11.57 16.16 10.16
N PRO A 146 10.50 16.94 10.33
CA PRO A 146 10.21 17.66 11.58
C PRO A 146 10.09 16.72 12.78
N VAL A 147 9.35 15.61 12.64
CA VAL A 147 9.17 14.62 13.72
C VAL A 147 10.50 14.00 14.13
N ILE A 148 11.33 13.59 13.16
CA ILE A 148 12.66 13.07 13.45
C ILE A 148 13.50 14.11 14.22
N ARG A 149 13.43 15.39 13.82
CA ARG A 149 14.16 16.45 14.51
C ARG A 149 13.66 16.68 15.93
N LEU A 150 12.40 16.48 16.20
CA LEU A 150 11.77 16.63 17.51
C LEU A 150 12.23 15.55 18.50
N ILE A 151 12.32 14.30 18.04
CA ILE A 151 12.61 13.14 18.89
C ILE A 151 14.10 12.76 18.94
N THR A 152 14.94 13.35 18.07
CA THR A 152 16.38 13.05 18.02
C THR A 152 17.24 14.29 18.22
N THR A 153 18.37 14.11 18.87
CA THR A 153 19.39 15.17 19.03
C THR A 153 20.26 15.32 17.77
N LYS A 154 20.92 16.48 17.63
CA LYS A 154 21.87 16.70 16.53
C LYS A 154 23.01 15.66 16.51
N LYS A 155 23.47 15.23 17.70
CA LYS A 155 24.55 14.23 17.84
C LYS A 155 24.11 12.87 17.31
N GLU A 156 22.90 12.43 17.64
CA GLU A 156 22.35 11.16 17.17
C GLU A 156 22.18 11.15 15.65
N ARG A 157 21.74 12.26 15.05
CA ARG A 157 21.58 12.38 13.59
C ARG A 157 22.89 12.37 12.81
N LEU A 158 24.02 12.63 13.47
CA LEU A 158 25.37 12.61 12.87
C LEU A 158 26.03 11.23 12.95
N ILE A 159 25.43 10.27 13.65
CA ILE A 159 25.93 8.90 13.75
C ILE A 159 25.84 8.25 12.38
N LYS A 160 26.99 7.94 11.79
CA LYS A 160 27.06 7.15 10.55
C LYS A 160 26.88 5.68 10.91
N MET A 161 25.79 5.10 10.47
CA MET A 161 25.57 3.66 10.61
C MET A 161 26.41 2.93 9.54
N PRO A 162 27.36 2.06 9.95
CA PRO A 162 28.14 1.29 8.99
C PRO A 162 27.21 0.30 8.26
N TYR A 163 27.09 0.45 6.96
CA TYR A 163 26.38 -0.51 6.13
C TYR A 163 27.28 -1.76 6.00
N LYS A 164 26.93 -2.82 6.71
CA LYS A 164 27.56 -4.13 6.50
C LYS A 164 26.97 -4.72 5.24
N ASN A 165 27.75 -4.68 4.17
CA ASN A 165 27.41 -5.30 2.90
C ASN A 165 27.54 -6.83 3.03
N THR A 166 26.63 -7.46 3.78
CA THR A 166 26.56 -8.91 3.89
C THR A 166 25.90 -9.40 2.61
N GLN A 167 26.68 -10.02 1.75
CA GLN A 167 26.14 -10.58 0.49
C GLN A 167 25.20 -11.75 0.82
N VAL A 168 23.93 -11.57 0.50
CA VAL A 168 22.92 -12.63 0.56
C VAL A 168 23.02 -13.47 -0.71
N SER A 169 23.03 -14.79 -0.59
CA SER A 169 23.10 -15.67 -1.75
C SER A 169 21.88 -15.48 -2.67
N LYS A 170 22.07 -15.64 -3.99
CA LYS A 170 21.00 -15.54 -4.97
C LYS A 170 19.89 -16.56 -4.68
N LEU A 171 20.28 -17.76 -4.25
CA LEU A 171 19.31 -18.81 -3.89
C LEU A 171 18.42 -18.38 -2.72
N THR A 172 18.98 -17.75 -1.68
CA THR A 172 18.22 -17.24 -0.54
C THR A 172 17.22 -16.17 -0.97
N LYS A 173 17.61 -15.26 -1.87
CA LYS A 173 16.73 -14.21 -2.39
C LYS A 173 15.57 -14.78 -3.22
N ILE A 174 15.80 -15.85 -3.98
CA ILE A 174 14.75 -16.53 -4.77
C ILE A 174 13.82 -17.35 -3.87
N LEU A 175 14.36 -18.05 -2.86
CA LEU A 175 13.56 -18.88 -1.97
C LEU A 175 12.72 -18.05 -0.99
N PHE A 176 13.17 -16.86 -0.63
CA PHE A 176 12.50 -15.99 0.34
C PHE A 176 11.03 -15.70 -0.04
N PRO A 177 10.71 -15.17 -1.22
CA PRO A 177 9.32 -14.89 -1.59
C PRO A 177 8.44 -16.14 -1.65
N ILE A 178 8.99 -17.28 -2.02
CA ILE A 178 8.27 -18.56 -2.05
C ILE A 178 7.92 -18.99 -0.62
N ILE A 179 8.90 -18.99 0.28
CA ILE A 179 8.71 -19.39 1.68
C ILE A 179 7.71 -18.46 2.38
N VAL A 180 7.83 -17.13 2.18
CA VAL A 180 6.91 -16.15 2.76
C VAL A 180 5.48 -16.39 2.27
N THR A 181 5.29 -16.65 0.99
CA THR A 181 3.96 -16.95 0.43
C THR A 181 3.36 -18.21 1.04
N ILE A 182 4.15 -19.29 1.20
CA ILE A 182 3.69 -20.54 1.81
C ILE A 182 3.31 -20.32 3.27
N ILE A 183 4.17 -19.65 4.05
CA ILE A 183 3.91 -19.38 5.46
C ILE A 183 2.64 -18.53 5.61
N THR A 184 2.51 -17.48 4.79
CA THR A 184 1.32 -16.62 4.81
C THR A 184 0.06 -17.41 4.45
N GLY A 185 0.13 -18.32 3.47
CA GLY A 185 -0.98 -19.17 3.08
C GLY A 185 -1.46 -20.10 4.20
N ILE A 186 -0.53 -20.58 5.02
CA ILE A 186 -0.84 -21.45 6.17
C ILE A 186 -1.39 -20.62 7.35
N CYS A 187 -0.74 -19.50 7.69
CA CYS A 187 -1.07 -18.71 8.88
C CYS A 187 -2.23 -17.75 8.66
N ALA A 188 -2.35 -17.16 7.47
CA ALA A 188 -3.34 -16.15 7.12
C ALA A 188 -3.86 -16.33 5.68
N PRO A 189 -4.70 -17.35 5.41
CA PRO A 189 -5.14 -17.71 4.06
C PRO A 189 -5.77 -16.56 3.28
N ARG A 190 -6.45 -15.63 3.98
CA ARG A 190 -7.07 -14.46 3.33
C ARG A 190 -6.06 -13.40 2.88
N ALA A 191 -4.92 -13.32 3.55
CA ALA A 191 -3.86 -12.37 3.21
C ALA A 191 -2.92 -12.90 2.11
N VAL A 192 -2.98 -14.21 1.80
CA VAL A 192 -2.05 -14.84 0.87
C VAL A 192 -2.14 -14.26 -0.54
N VAL A 193 -3.32 -13.82 -0.96
CA VAL A 193 -3.50 -13.20 -2.28
C VAL A 193 -2.65 -11.94 -2.36
N LEU A 194 -2.80 -11.04 -1.40
CA LEU A 194 -2.08 -9.77 -1.34
C LEU A 194 -0.56 -9.98 -1.24
N VAL A 195 -0.14 -10.78 -0.24
CA VAL A 195 1.28 -11.08 -0.02
C VAL A 195 1.87 -11.91 -1.17
N GLY A 196 1.10 -12.83 -1.74
CA GLY A 196 1.52 -13.65 -2.87
C GLY A 196 1.81 -12.82 -4.13
N PHE A 197 0.97 -11.85 -4.46
CA PHE A 197 1.22 -10.94 -5.59
C PHE A 197 2.46 -10.07 -5.35
N LEU A 198 2.65 -9.57 -4.12
CA LEU A 198 3.87 -8.84 -3.73
C LEU A 198 5.12 -9.74 -3.88
N MET A 199 5.06 -10.94 -3.35
CA MET A 199 6.17 -11.90 -3.40
C MET A 199 6.42 -12.41 -4.83
N PHE A 200 5.39 -12.51 -5.65
CA PHE A 200 5.54 -12.83 -7.07
C PHE A 200 6.32 -11.73 -7.82
N GLY A 201 5.99 -10.45 -7.58
CA GLY A 201 6.77 -9.35 -8.13
C GLY A 201 8.24 -9.40 -7.71
N ASN A 202 8.50 -9.66 -6.43
CA ASN A 202 9.87 -9.83 -5.93
C ASN A 202 10.60 -11.03 -6.55
N LEU A 203 9.90 -12.15 -6.74
CA LEU A 203 10.45 -13.32 -7.40
C LEU A 203 10.87 -13.04 -8.85
N ILE A 204 10.06 -12.28 -9.61
CA ILE A 204 10.39 -11.84 -10.97
C ILE A 204 11.72 -11.09 -10.97
N ARG A 205 11.89 -10.14 -10.06
CA ARG A 205 13.13 -9.39 -9.90
C ARG A 205 14.33 -10.27 -9.57
N GLU A 206 14.23 -11.10 -8.54
CA GLU A 206 15.36 -11.87 -8.01
C GLU A 206 15.77 -13.03 -8.93
N CYS A 207 14.86 -13.57 -9.74
CA CYS A 207 15.19 -14.56 -10.78
C CYS A 207 16.10 -13.97 -11.85
N GLY A 208 15.98 -12.69 -12.18
CA GLY A 208 16.78 -12.00 -13.20
C GLY A 208 16.51 -12.48 -14.63
N VAL A 209 15.43 -13.22 -14.85
CA VAL A 209 15.03 -13.71 -16.18
C VAL A 209 14.17 -12.70 -16.93
N LEU A 210 13.46 -11.86 -16.18
CA LEU A 210 12.52 -10.87 -16.67
C LEU A 210 12.94 -9.43 -16.28
N ASN A 211 14.23 -9.10 -16.38
CA ASN A 211 14.76 -7.81 -15.98
C ASN A 211 14.05 -6.64 -16.70
N SER A 212 13.64 -6.83 -17.96
CA SER A 212 12.87 -5.83 -18.70
C SER A 212 11.45 -5.57 -18.17
N LEU A 213 10.95 -6.42 -17.28
CA LEU A 213 9.66 -6.24 -16.60
C LEU A 213 9.84 -5.72 -15.17
N SER A 214 11.04 -5.87 -14.57
CA SER A 214 11.34 -5.41 -13.21
C SER A 214 11.93 -4.00 -13.16
N ASP A 215 12.51 -3.54 -14.26
CA ASP A 215 13.09 -2.20 -14.44
C ASP A 215 12.05 -1.21 -15.01
#